data_5f5b98a077cf4f3759c243c2b2971684
#
_entry.id   5f5b98a077cf4f3759c243c2b2971684
#
_cell.length_a   1.000
_cell.length_b   1.000
_cell.length_c   1.000
_cell.angle_alpha   90.00
_cell.angle_beta   90.00
_cell.angle_gamma   90.00
#
_symmetry.space_group_name_H-M   'P 1'
#
loop_
_entity.id
_entity.type
_entity.pdbx_description
1 polymer ?
#
loop_
_entity_poly.entity_id
_entity_poly.type
_entity_poly.pdbx_seq_one_letter_code
_entity_poly.pdbx_strand_id
1 'polypeptide(L)'
;CESVLEIIPKDRNIIDVLKIVDSERAQYEMWVQAIFAEALPFDSLKELGPDEFYHSQGNFITLDFYPIRDENNKIINVVLVATDKTLEHEAKIAMEKEKQHSKMVLKLIKNKKQFKDFLDQCIIRIKHVVSETKVGHLSFNKDDIFRMLHTIEGEAGIFGAEDIRQASRTPQELLNKMDHEPENAKADIFKQFLSSVEILQKTYENFLTKNEETFNTIGVTKTEKIIEAKYDDALEFLTKLNNSSISSDTKEQFKDIFLKESAQSVLSIYNELTASIAAKQDKIITPIKFTGDDLRVDTSYFKPVSSTLVHAFRNIIDHGIETPETR
;
A
#
# COMPACT_ATOMS: atom_id res chain seq x y z
N CYS A 1 -25.38 -23.99 -9.39
CA CYS A 1 -24.22 -24.89 -9.67
C CYS A 1 -23.52 -24.49 -10.98
N GLU A 2 -24.24 -24.32 -12.10
CA GLU A 2 -23.62 -24.01 -13.40
C GLU A 2 -22.88 -22.67 -13.39
N SER A 3 -23.41 -21.65 -12.73
CA SER A 3 -22.77 -20.34 -12.58
C SER A 3 -21.54 -20.34 -11.67
N VAL A 4 -21.41 -21.31 -10.76
CA VAL A 4 -20.34 -21.39 -9.78
C VAL A 4 -19.28 -22.41 -10.17
N LEU A 5 -19.68 -23.56 -10.70
CA LEU A 5 -18.79 -24.64 -11.11
C LEU A 5 -18.58 -24.72 -12.64
N GLU A 6 -19.18 -23.80 -13.40
CA GLU A 6 -19.14 -23.71 -14.86
C GLU A 6 -19.64 -24.96 -15.58
N ILE A 7 -20.24 -25.89 -14.87
CA ILE A 7 -20.74 -27.15 -15.39
C ILE A 7 -21.93 -27.64 -14.54
N ILE A 8 -22.84 -28.37 -15.18
CA ILE A 8 -23.89 -29.10 -14.46
C ILE A 8 -23.28 -30.40 -13.94
N PRO A 9 -23.17 -30.59 -12.60
CA PRO A 9 -22.44 -31.72 -12.03
C PRO A 9 -23.18 -33.07 -12.12
N LYS A 10 -24.46 -33.04 -12.55
CA LYS A 10 -25.32 -34.23 -12.60
C LYS A 10 -24.70 -35.37 -13.46
N ASP A 11 -24.57 -36.53 -12.89
CA ASP A 11 -24.03 -37.77 -13.53
C ASP A 11 -22.60 -37.64 -14.08
N ARG A 12 -21.81 -36.71 -13.49
CA ARG A 12 -20.40 -36.50 -13.86
C ARG A 12 -19.44 -36.91 -12.74
N ASN A 13 -18.23 -37.28 -13.11
CA ASN A 13 -17.17 -37.52 -12.15
C ASN A 13 -16.79 -36.20 -11.48
N ILE A 14 -16.63 -36.19 -10.16
CA ILE A 14 -16.27 -35.02 -9.36
C ILE A 14 -14.92 -34.43 -9.81
N ILE A 15 -13.98 -35.24 -10.26
CA ILE A 15 -12.67 -34.82 -10.78
C ILE A 15 -12.84 -33.92 -12.01
N ASP A 16 -13.75 -34.29 -12.91
CA ASP A 16 -14.04 -33.50 -14.11
C ASP A 16 -14.82 -32.25 -13.80
N VAL A 17 -15.71 -32.31 -12.79
CA VAL A 17 -16.48 -31.15 -12.29
C VAL A 17 -15.55 -30.10 -11.67
N LEU A 18 -14.57 -30.56 -10.88
CA LEU A 18 -13.60 -29.68 -10.22
C LEU A 18 -12.40 -29.31 -11.11
N LYS A 19 -12.35 -29.78 -12.36
CA LYS A 19 -11.29 -29.51 -13.33
C LYS A 19 -9.89 -29.85 -12.81
N ILE A 20 -9.78 -30.93 -12.04
CA ILE A 20 -8.50 -31.38 -11.48
C ILE A 20 -7.57 -31.77 -12.64
N VAL A 21 -6.37 -31.19 -12.64
CA VAL A 21 -5.36 -31.43 -13.67
C VAL A 21 -4.83 -32.89 -13.61
N ASP A 22 -4.45 -33.42 -14.76
CA ASP A 22 -4.05 -34.82 -14.87
C ASP A 22 -2.89 -35.21 -13.92
N SER A 23 -1.98 -34.29 -13.65
CA SER A 23 -0.86 -34.51 -12.70
C SER A 23 -1.31 -34.71 -11.25
N GLU A 24 -2.47 -34.20 -10.86
CA GLU A 24 -3.02 -34.27 -9.49
C GLU A 24 -4.15 -35.33 -9.37
N ARG A 25 -4.60 -35.87 -10.49
CA ARG A 25 -5.73 -36.79 -10.55
C ARG A 25 -5.55 -38.00 -9.63
N ALA A 26 -4.39 -38.62 -9.65
CA ALA A 26 -4.09 -39.81 -8.82
C ALA A 26 -4.14 -39.46 -7.31
N GLN A 27 -3.62 -38.30 -6.92
CA GLN A 27 -3.66 -37.82 -5.54
C GLN A 27 -5.10 -37.56 -5.08
N TYR A 28 -5.91 -36.96 -5.95
CA TYR A 28 -7.31 -36.69 -5.67
C TYR A 28 -8.14 -37.97 -5.54
N GLU A 29 -7.91 -38.98 -6.41
CA GLU A 29 -8.55 -40.29 -6.31
C GLU A 29 -8.22 -40.99 -5.00
N MET A 30 -6.96 -40.96 -4.57
CA MET A 30 -6.55 -41.50 -3.25
C MET A 30 -7.22 -40.76 -2.09
N TRP A 31 -7.35 -39.43 -2.18
CA TRP A 31 -8.06 -38.65 -1.17
C TRP A 31 -9.54 -39.05 -1.07
N VAL A 32 -10.24 -39.16 -2.19
CA VAL A 32 -11.65 -39.65 -2.21
C VAL A 32 -11.78 -41.05 -1.61
N GLN A 33 -10.87 -41.96 -1.96
CA GLN A 33 -10.85 -43.33 -1.38
C GLN A 33 -10.63 -43.29 0.13
N ALA A 34 -9.71 -42.45 0.62
CA ALA A 34 -9.43 -42.30 2.05
C ALA A 34 -10.65 -41.81 2.83
N ILE A 35 -11.46 -40.89 2.25
CA ILE A 35 -12.71 -40.40 2.86
C ILE A 35 -13.69 -41.58 3.09
N PHE A 36 -13.98 -42.38 2.05
CA PHE A 36 -14.95 -43.45 2.16
C PHE A 36 -14.41 -44.68 2.93
N ALA A 37 -13.07 -44.82 3.00
CA ALA A 37 -12.43 -45.82 3.87
C ALA A 37 -12.33 -45.34 5.33
N GLU A 38 -12.65 -44.10 5.62
CA GLU A 38 -12.49 -43.49 6.94
C GLU A 38 -11.09 -43.70 7.54
N ALA A 39 -10.06 -43.57 6.68
CA ALA A 39 -8.67 -43.84 7.05
C ALA A 39 -8.15 -42.90 8.14
N LEU A 40 -8.74 -41.69 8.25
CA LEU A 40 -8.52 -40.67 9.26
C LEU A 40 -9.86 -40.00 9.61
N PRO A 41 -9.95 -39.21 10.71
CA PRO A 41 -11.11 -38.39 10.99
C PRO A 41 -11.46 -37.51 9.78
N PHE A 42 -12.75 -37.36 9.49
CA PHE A 42 -13.21 -36.60 8.30
C PHE A 42 -12.65 -35.19 8.23
N ASP A 43 -12.59 -34.47 9.36
CA ASP A 43 -12.06 -33.09 9.40
C ASP A 43 -10.59 -33.04 8.96
N SER A 44 -9.78 -34.05 9.35
CA SER A 44 -8.39 -34.11 8.89
C SER A 44 -8.27 -34.46 7.40
N LEU A 45 -9.18 -35.30 6.90
CA LEU A 45 -9.23 -35.62 5.46
C LEU A 45 -9.74 -34.48 4.63
N LYS A 46 -10.67 -33.67 5.17
CA LYS A 46 -11.20 -32.47 4.53
C LYS A 46 -10.08 -31.43 4.28
N GLU A 47 -9.19 -31.22 5.25
CA GLU A 47 -8.07 -30.26 5.12
C GLU A 47 -7.03 -30.68 4.05
N LEU A 48 -7.02 -31.95 3.66
CA LEU A 48 -6.14 -32.45 2.58
C LEU A 48 -6.76 -32.40 1.19
N GLY A 49 -8.04 -32.05 1.11
CA GLY A 49 -8.78 -31.92 -0.15
C GLY A 49 -8.65 -30.52 -0.77
N PRO A 50 -9.20 -30.34 -1.98
CA PRO A 50 -9.26 -29.03 -2.60
C PRO A 50 -10.23 -28.13 -1.82
N ASP A 51 -9.80 -26.93 -1.49
CA ASP A 51 -10.58 -25.90 -0.80
C ASP A 51 -11.02 -24.76 -1.73
N GLU A 52 -10.44 -24.68 -2.93
CA GLU A 52 -10.72 -23.67 -3.95
C GLU A 52 -11.03 -24.30 -5.31
N PHE A 53 -11.82 -23.61 -6.11
CA PHE A 53 -12.11 -23.94 -7.50
C PHE A 53 -11.67 -22.81 -8.42
N TYR A 54 -10.88 -23.13 -9.45
CA TYR A 54 -10.42 -22.16 -10.45
C TYR A 54 -11.52 -21.89 -11.48
N HIS A 55 -12.23 -20.78 -11.28
CA HIS A 55 -13.26 -20.31 -12.20
C HIS A 55 -12.64 -19.55 -13.39
N SER A 56 -13.10 -19.86 -14.62
CA SER A 56 -12.52 -19.28 -15.85
C SER A 56 -12.66 -17.75 -15.95
N GLN A 57 -13.66 -17.17 -15.29
CA GLN A 57 -13.89 -15.73 -15.22
C GLN A 57 -13.15 -15.06 -14.06
N GLY A 58 -12.34 -15.80 -13.31
CA GLY A 58 -11.56 -15.28 -12.19
C GLY A 58 -12.32 -15.11 -10.88
N ASN A 59 -13.53 -15.68 -10.77
CA ASN A 59 -14.28 -15.70 -9.51
C ASN A 59 -13.57 -16.57 -8.48
N PHE A 60 -13.62 -16.13 -7.22
CA PHE A 60 -13.06 -16.87 -6.09
C PHE A 60 -14.12 -17.80 -5.49
N ILE A 61 -14.00 -19.09 -5.78
CA ILE A 61 -14.97 -20.10 -5.35
C ILE A 61 -14.32 -20.98 -4.28
N THR A 62 -14.89 -21.04 -3.08
CA THR A 62 -14.46 -21.94 -2.01
C THR A 62 -15.27 -23.22 -2.02
N LEU A 63 -14.60 -24.31 -1.68
CA LEU A 63 -15.18 -25.66 -1.63
C LEU A 63 -15.21 -26.15 -0.18
N ASP A 64 -16.39 -26.58 0.25
CA ASP A 64 -16.59 -27.20 1.54
C ASP A 64 -17.20 -28.59 1.37
N PHE A 65 -16.74 -29.58 2.17
CA PHE A 65 -17.20 -30.94 2.12
C PHE A 65 -17.88 -31.34 3.43
N TYR A 66 -19.01 -32.03 3.34
CA TYR A 66 -19.81 -32.48 4.49
C TYR A 66 -20.17 -33.95 4.34
N PRO A 67 -19.86 -34.84 5.33
CA PRO A 67 -20.15 -36.26 5.24
C PRO A 67 -21.63 -36.52 5.53
N ILE A 68 -22.24 -37.39 4.75
CA ILE A 68 -23.52 -38.02 5.07
C ILE A 68 -23.21 -39.43 5.57
N ARG A 69 -23.75 -39.77 6.76
CA ARG A 69 -23.50 -41.04 7.43
C ARG A 69 -24.79 -41.90 7.49
N ASP A 70 -24.62 -43.19 7.46
CA ASP A 70 -25.72 -44.14 7.67
C ASP A 70 -26.02 -44.36 9.17
N GLU A 71 -26.97 -45.26 9.47
CA GLU A 71 -27.36 -45.66 10.84
C GLU A 71 -26.21 -46.25 11.64
N ASN A 72 -25.19 -46.80 10.98
CA ASN A 72 -23.99 -47.38 11.57
C ASN A 72 -22.84 -46.34 11.68
N ASN A 73 -23.14 -45.04 11.48
CA ASN A 73 -22.19 -43.92 11.49
C ASN A 73 -21.10 -44.00 10.40
N LYS A 74 -21.30 -44.78 9.34
CA LYS A 74 -20.37 -44.91 8.21
C LYS A 74 -20.69 -43.85 7.14
N ILE A 75 -19.64 -43.26 6.54
CA ILE A 75 -19.78 -42.30 5.43
C ILE A 75 -20.31 -43.01 4.19
N ILE A 76 -21.53 -42.67 3.75
CA ILE A 76 -22.17 -43.19 2.54
C ILE A 76 -22.15 -42.18 1.39
N ASN A 77 -22.02 -40.93 1.69
CA ASN A 77 -21.94 -39.87 0.70
C ASN A 77 -21.20 -38.63 1.25
N VAL A 78 -20.80 -37.73 0.37
CA VAL A 78 -20.21 -36.45 0.73
C VAL A 78 -20.90 -35.36 -0.08
N VAL A 79 -21.39 -34.35 0.62
CA VAL A 79 -21.95 -33.12 -0.01
C VAL A 79 -20.84 -32.14 -0.24
N LEU A 80 -20.66 -31.71 -1.49
CA LEU A 80 -19.81 -30.57 -1.85
C LEU A 80 -20.65 -29.30 -1.90
N VAL A 81 -20.24 -28.30 -1.14
CA VAL A 81 -20.79 -26.95 -1.18
C VAL A 81 -19.75 -26.03 -1.81
N ALA A 82 -20.07 -25.51 -2.99
CA ALA A 82 -19.25 -24.51 -3.69
C ALA A 82 -19.87 -23.13 -3.47
N THR A 83 -19.12 -22.21 -2.89
CA THR A 83 -19.60 -20.87 -2.54
C THR A 83 -18.77 -19.82 -3.28
N ASP A 84 -19.46 -18.92 -3.99
CA ASP A 84 -18.80 -17.76 -4.58
C ASP A 84 -18.51 -16.72 -3.50
N LYS A 85 -17.23 -16.52 -3.22
CA LYS A 85 -16.71 -15.53 -2.25
C LYS A 85 -15.91 -14.42 -2.91
N THR A 86 -16.12 -14.19 -4.20
CA THR A 86 -15.37 -13.19 -4.97
C THR A 86 -15.43 -11.82 -4.31
N LEU A 87 -16.62 -11.34 -3.93
CA LEU A 87 -16.78 -10.03 -3.29
C LEU A 87 -16.08 -9.94 -1.93
N GLU A 88 -16.16 -11.01 -1.11
CA GLU A 88 -15.46 -11.05 0.19
C GLU A 88 -13.94 -11.05 -0.01
N HIS A 89 -13.45 -11.81 -0.98
CA HIS A 89 -12.03 -11.91 -1.30
C HIS A 89 -11.47 -10.59 -1.85
N GLU A 90 -12.19 -9.95 -2.77
CA GLU A 90 -11.81 -8.64 -3.31
C GLU A 90 -11.81 -7.56 -2.21
N ALA A 91 -12.82 -7.54 -1.35
CA ALA A 91 -12.89 -6.62 -0.21
C ALA A 91 -11.72 -6.84 0.76
N LYS A 92 -11.36 -8.10 1.04
CA LYS A 92 -10.22 -8.44 1.89
C LYS A 92 -8.89 -7.97 1.30
N ILE A 93 -8.70 -8.18 -0.01
CA ILE A 93 -7.51 -7.69 -0.73
C ILE A 93 -7.45 -6.17 -0.70
N ALA A 94 -8.56 -5.48 -0.96
CA ALA A 94 -8.63 -4.03 -0.93
C ALA A 94 -8.29 -3.49 0.47
N MET A 95 -8.86 -4.08 1.51
CA MET A 95 -8.60 -3.71 2.91
C MET A 95 -7.13 -3.91 3.31
N GLU A 96 -6.52 -5.02 2.89
CA GLU A 96 -5.10 -5.26 3.20
C GLU A 96 -4.19 -4.28 2.45
N LYS A 97 -4.51 -3.93 1.20
CA LYS A 97 -3.80 -2.89 0.44
C LYS A 97 -3.90 -1.52 1.12
N GLU A 98 -5.09 -1.14 1.57
CA GLU A 98 -5.32 0.11 2.29
C GLU A 98 -4.55 0.16 3.61
N LYS A 99 -4.55 -0.94 4.36
CA LYS A 99 -3.78 -1.07 5.60
C LYS A 99 -2.27 -0.96 5.36
N GLN A 100 -1.77 -1.56 4.29
CA GLN A 100 -0.36 -1.45 3.90
C GLN A 100 -0.01 -0.02 3.51
N HIS A 101 -0.87 0.64 2.72
CA HIS A 101 -0.70 2.05 2.36
C HIS A 101 -0.70 2.96 3.58
N SER A 102 -1.65 2.80 4.51
CA SER A 102 -1.70 3.55 5.76
C SER A 102 -0.43 3.37 6.61
N LYS A 103 0.09 2.14 6.71
CA LYS A 103 1.36 1.86 7.41
C LYS A 103 2.55 2.56 6.74
N MET A 104 2.59 2.59 5.41
CA MET A 104 3.61 3.30 4.64
C MET A 104 3.56 4.80 4.95
N VAL A 105 2.38 5.41 4.88
CA VAL A 105 2.18 6.84 5.17
C VAL A 105 2.62 7.21 6.59
N LEU A 106 2.28 6.38 7.58
CA LEU A 106 2.73 6.60 8.97
C LEU A 106 4.26 6.54 9.12
N LYS A 107 4.92 5.59 8.45
CA LYS A 107 6.39 5.50 8.43
C LYS A 107 7.02 6.71 7.75
N LEU A 108 6.41 7.17 6.66
CA LEU A 108 6.83 8.31 5.88
C LEU A 108 6.76 9.61 6.71
N ILE A 109 5.66 9.84 7.44
CA ILE A 109 5.51 10.99 8.33
C ILE A 109 6.60 11.01 9.41
N LYS A 110 6.91 9.83 10.00
CA LYS A 110 7.92 9.71 11.05
C LYS A 110 9.36 9.89 10.55
N ASN A 111 9.65 9.50 9.31
CA ASN A 111 11.00 9.41 8.75
C ASN A 111 11.10 10.08 7.38
N LYS A 112 10.48 11.24 7.22
CA LYS A 112 10.34 11.97 5.94
C LYS A 112 11.66 12.14 5.19
N LYS A 113 12.72 12.58 5.88
CA LYS A 113 14.03 12.80 5.28
C LYS A 113 14.62 11.49 4.75
N GLN A 114 14.64 10.45 5.58
CA GLN A 114 15.18 9.14 5.20
C GLN A 114 14.38 8.52 4.06
N PHE A 115 13.06 8.73 4.03
CA PHE A 115 12.23 8.26 2.92
C PHE A 115 12.54 8.97 1.61
N LYS A 116 12.75 10.29 1.67
CA LYS A 116 13.20 11.06 0.51
C LYS A 116 14.56 10.57 0.00
N ASP A 117 15.52 10.43 0.91
CA ASP A 117 16.85 9.91 0.58
C ASP A 117 16.75 8.51 -0.06
N PHE A 118 15.85 7.64 0.42
CA PHE A 118 15.57 6.35 -0.19
C PHE A 118 15.07 6.49 -1.64
N LEU A 119 14.08 7.36 -1.90
CA LEU A 119 13.57 7.56 -3.26
C LEU A 119 14.65 8.06 -4.20
N ASP A 120 15.43 9.06 -3.77
CA ASP A 120 16.52 9.64 -4.56
C ASP A 120 17.62 8.59 -4.86
N GLN A 121 18.00 7.78 -3.88
CA GLN A 121 18.97 6.71 -4.05
C GLN A 121 18.44 5.53 -4.88
N CYS A 122 17.16 5.20 -4.74
CA CYS A 122 16.51 4.14 -5.52
C CYS A 122 16.63 4.40 -7.02
N ILE A 123 16.25 5.60 -7.50
CA ILE A 123 16.33 5.92 -8.92
C ILE A 123 17.77 5.99 -9.42
N ILE A 124 18.73 6.47 -8.60
CA ILE A 124 20.15 6.50 -8.94
C ILE A 124 20.64 5.06 -9.16
N ARG A 125 20.35 4.14 -8.24
CA ARG A 125 20.73 2.72 -8.35
C ARG A 125 20.09 2.06 -9.56
N ILE A 126 18.79 2.27 -9.80
CA ILE A 126 18.10 1.72 -10.99
C ILE A 126 18.77 2.20 -12.28
N LYS A 127 19.04 3.51 -12.40
CA LYS A 127 19.72 4.08 -13.57
C LYS A 127 21.13 3.50 -13.75
N HIS A 128 21.85 3.27 -12.65
CA HIS A 128 23.18 2.66 -12.71
C HIS A 128 23.08 1.21 -13.22
N VAL A 129 22.16 0.40 -12.69
CA VAL A 129 21.90 -0.97 -13.18
C VAL A 129 21.59 -0.96 -14.68
N VAL A 130 20.71 -0.06 -15.13
CA VAL A 130 20.38 0.08 -16.56
C VAL A 130 21.59 0.49 -17.39
N SER A 131 22.46 1.38 -16.91
CA SER A 131 23.65 1.82 -17.65
C SER A 131 24.70 0.73 -17.79
N GLU A 132 24.99 0.01 -16.70
CA GLU A 132 25.95 -1.09 -16.67
C GLU A 132 25.53 -2.25 -17.59
N THR A 133 24.23 -2.55 -17.62
CA THR A 133 23.69 -3.66 -18.40
C THR A 133 23.60 -3.38 -19.90
N LYS A 134 23.69 -2.12 -20.34
CA LYS A 134 23.78 -1.76 -21.77
C LYS A 134 25.04 -2.25 -22.45
N VAL A 135 26.11 -2.51 -21.69
CA VAL A 135 27.41 -2.95 -22.21
C VAL A 135 27.43 -4.43 -22.61
N GLY A 136 26.39 -5.19 -22.27
CA GLY A 136 26.23 -6.61 -22.61
C GLY A 136 26.55 -7.55 -21.45
N HIS A 137 26.03 -8.78 -21.53
CA HIS A 137 25.98 -9.75 -20.42
C HIS A 137 27.34 -10.27 -19.91
N LEU A 138 28.45 -9.96 -20.60
CA LEU A 138 29.78 -10.48 -20.30
C LEU A 138 30.69 -9.50 -19.58
N SER A 139 30.32 -8.23 -19.40
CA SER A 139 31.22 -7.18 -18.93
C SER A 139 30.79 -6.37 -17.73
N PHE A 140 29.56 -6.62 -17.18
CA PHE A 140 29.12 -5.89 -16.00
C PHE A 140 29.49 -6.60 -14.68
N ASN A 141 29.69 -5.82 -13.62
CA ASN A 141 29.96 -6.35 -12.29
C ASN A 141 28.65 -6.86 -11.64
N LYS A 142 28.44 -8.17 -11.77
CA LYS A 142 27.23 -8.84 -11.29
C LYS A 142 27.01 -8.67 -9.78
N ASP A 143 28.07 -8.80 -8.98
CA ASP A 143 27.98 -8.69 -7.52
C ASP A 143 27.58 -7.28 -7.08
N ASP A 144 28.02 -6.27 -7.81
CA ASP A 144 27.69 -4.88 -7.55
C ASP A 144 26.21 -4.61 -7.87
N ILE A 145 25.76 -5.07 -9.04
CA ILE A 145 24.34 -4.98 -9.43
C ILE A 145 23.45 -5.72 -8.43
N PHE A 146 23.82 -6.94 -8.03
CA PHE A 146 23.07 -7.70 -7.04
C PHE A 146 22.95 -6.93 -5.72
N ARG A 147 24.05 -6.36 -5.21
CA ARG A 147 24.06 -5.55 -3.99
C ARG A 147 23.16 -4.32 -4.10
N MET A 148 23.15 -3.64 -5.25
CA MET A 148 22.26 -2.49 -5.48
C MET A 148 20.78 -2.89 -5.44
N LEU A 149 20.40 -3.96 -6.14
CA LEU A 149 19.04 -4.48 -6.16
C LEU A 149 18.60 -4.95 -4.77
N HIS A 150 19.47 -5.65 -4.04
CA HIS A 150 19.21 -6.09 -2.67
C HIS A 150 19.05 -4.92 -1.70
N THR A 151 19.82 -3.86 -1.88
CA THR A 151 19.66 -2.62 -1.10
C THR A 151 18.33 -1.95 -1.38
N ILE A 152 17.91 -1.86 -2.66
CA ILE A 152 16.58 -1.35 -3.03
C ILE A 152 15.48 -2.18 -2.35
N GLU A 153 15.57 -3.51 -2.40
CA GLU A 153 14.61 -4.41 -1.75
C GLU A 153 14.51 -4.15 -0.25
N GLY A 154 15.65 -4.09 0.43
CA GLY A 154 15.71 -3.88 1.88
C GLY A 154 15.14 -2.53 2.30
N GLU A 155 15.58 -1.45 1.65
CA GLU A 155 15.10 -0.08 1.93
C GLU A 155 13.60 0.05 1.63
N ALA A 156 13.12 -0.48 0.49
CA ALA A 156 11.71 -0.51 0.15
C ALA A 156 10.86 -1.24 1.21
N GLY A 157 11.38 -2.36 1.76
CA GLY A 157 10.74 -3.09 2.86
C GLY A 157 10.65 -2.28 4.15
N ILE A 158 11.71 -1.54 4.51
CA ILE A 158 11.72 -0.67 5.69
C ILE A 158 10.61 0.38 5.60
N PHE A 159 10.45 1.01 4.44
CA PHE A 159 9.46 2.07 4.24
C PHE A 159 8.07 1.55 3.85
N GLY A 160 7.92 0.25 3.55
CA GLY A 160 6.65 -0.34 3.14
C GLY A 160 6.27 -0.04 1.70
N ALA A 161 7.25 0.28 0.85
CA ALA A 161 7.08 0.42 -0.60
C ALA A 161 7.05 -0.98 -1.26
N GLU A 162 5.99 -1.73 -0.98
CA GLU A 162 5.90 -3.16 -1.32
C GLU A 162 6.00 -3.42 -2.81
N ASP A 163 5.40 -2.55 -3.64
CA ASP A 163 5.45 -2.68 -5.11
C ASP A 163 6.92 -2.65 -5.60
N ILE A 164 7.74 -1.72 -5.07
CA ILE A 164 9.18 -1.62 -5.41
C ILE A 164 9.95 -2.82 -4.84
N ARG A 165 9.63 -3.23 -3.62
CA ARG A 165 10.25 -4.40 -2.97
C ARG A 165 10.07 -5.66 -3.79
N GLN A 166 8.85 -5.94 -4.23
CA GLN A 166 8.54 -7.13 -5.04
C GLN A 166 9.22 -7.06 -6.42
N ALA A 167 9.15 -5.89 -7.09
CA ALA A 167 9.77 -5.72 -8.39
C ALA A 167 11.30 -5.84 -8.36
N SER A 168 11.95 -5.60 -7.22
CA SER A 168 13.41 -5.74 -7.08
C SER A 168 13.90 -7.18 -6.87
N ARG A 169 13.02 -8.13 -6.52
CA ARG A 169 13.36 -9.55 -6.29
C ARG A 169 13.65 -10.30 -7.58
N THR A 170 12.78 -10.19 -8.56
CA THR A 170 12.90 -10.92 -9.83
C THR A 170 14.26 -10.74 -10.50
N PRO A 171 14.81 -9.49 -10.67
CA PRO A 171 16.15 -9.34 -11.23
C PRO A 171 17.24 -9.98 -10.37
N GLN A 172 17.14 -10.00 -9.04
CA GLN A 172 18.09 -10.68 -8.16
C GLN A 172 18.06 -12.20 -8.37
N GLU A 173 16.88 -12.80 -8.45
CA GLU A 173 16.70 -14.24 -8.71
C GLU A 173 17.28 -14.63 -10.07
N LEU A 174 17.06 -13.82 -11.10
CA LEU A 174 17.59 -14.07 -12.43
C LEU A 174 19.13 -13.95 -12.47
N LEU A 175 19.73 -12.99 -11.75
CA LEU A 175 21.18 -12.91 -11.60
C LEU A 175 21.76 -14.17 -10.93
N ASN A 176 21.13 -14.65 -9.86
CA ASN A 176 21.57 -15.88 -9.19
C ASN A 176 21.40 -17.10 -10.10
N LYS A 177 20.31 -17.18 -10.86
CA LYS A 177 20.07 -18.26 -11.81
C LYS A 177 21.15 -18.33 -12.89
N MET A 178 21.65 -17.19 -13.37
CA MET A 178 22.73 -17.14 -14.38
C MET A 178 24.00 -17.85 -13.93
N ASP A 179 24.27 -18.01 -12.62
CA ASP A 179 25.50 -18.68 -12.13
C ASP A 179 25.42 -20.22 -12.26
N HIS A 180 24.21 -20.74 -12.22
CA HIS A 180 23.99 -22.19 -12.18
C HIS A 180 23.58 -22.78 -13.54
N GLU A 181 23.38 -21.93 -14.53
CA GLU A 181 22.92 -22.36 -15.86
C GLU A 181 24.06 -22.43 -16.89
N PRO A 182 23.97 -23.32 -17.88
CA PRO A 182 24.95 -23.45 -18.94
C PRO A 182 24.97 -22.22 -19.84
N GLU A 183 26.11 -21.97 -20.51
CA GLU A 183 26.36 -20.75 -21.30
C GLU A 183 25.31 -20.45 -22.37
N ASN A 184 24.74 -21.51 -22.99
CA ASN A 184 23.71 -21.38 -24.00
C ASN A 184 22.35 -20.87 -23.46
N ALA A 185 22.08 -21.01 -22.16
CA ALA A 185 20.87 -20.53 -21.51
C ALA A 185 21.03 -19.09 -20.96
N LYS A 186 22.26 -18.64 -20.70
CA LYS A 186 22.55 -17.36 -20.07
C LYS A 186 22.04 -16.17 -20.89
N ALA A 187 22.07 -16.24 -22.21
CA ALA A 187 21.59 -15.17 -23.08
C ALA A 187 20.09 -14.90 -22.92
N ASP A 188 19.27 -15.95 -22.78
CA ASP A 188 17.84 -15.81 -22.58
C ASP A 188 17.50 -15.35 -21.15
N ILE A 189 18.24 -15.82 -20.14
CA ILE A 189 18.10 -15.34 -18.77
C ILE A 189 18.48 -13.87 -18.69
N PHE A 190 19.52 -13.44 -19.39
CA PHE A 190 19.92 -12.04 -19.44
C PHE A 190 18.87 -11.15 -20.07
N LYS A 191 18.18 -11.59 -21.12
CA LYS A 191 17.01 -10.85 -21.69
C LYS A 191 15.88 -10.71 -20.67
N GLN A 192 15.58 -11.80 -19.93
CA GLN A 192 14.58 -11.76 -18.86
C GLN A 192 15.00 -10.81 -17.75
N PHE A 193 16.29 -10.81 -17.38
CA PHE A 193 16.86 -9.87 -16.43
C PHE A 193 16.66 -8.41 -16.87
N LEU A 194 17.02 -8.07 -18.11
CA LEU A 194 16.81 -6.71 -18.64
C LEU A 194 15.34 -6.30 -18.59
N SER A 195 14.43 -7.17 -19.01
CA SER A 195 12.99 -6.92 -18.92
C SER A 195 12.53 -6.71 -17.48
N SER A 196 13.07 -7.48 -16.52
CA SER A 196 12.73 -7.32 -15.09
C SER A 196 13.24 -6.00 -14.51
N VAL A 197 14.40 -5.51 -14.95
CA VAL A 197 14.92 -4.18 -14.58
C VAL A 197 14.04 -3.06 -15.15
N GLU A 198 13.56 -3.19 -16.38
CA GLU A 198 12.61 -2.23 -16.97
C GLU A 198 11.28 -2.22 -16.19
N ILE A 199 10.81 -3.38 -15.76
CA ILE A 199 9.62 -3.48 -14.90
C ILE A 199 9.86 -2.78 -13.56
N LEU A 200 11.02 -2.96 -12.94
CA LEU A 200 11.38 -2.27 -11.70
C LEU A 200 11.39 -0.75 -11.88
N GLN A 201 11.96 -0.25 -12.98
CA GLN A 201 11.96 1.18 -13.29
C GLN A 201 10.54 1.71 -13.44
N LYS A 202 9.69 1.05 -14.24
CA LYS A 202 8.29 1.44 -14.42
C LYS A 202 7.50 1.37 -13.11
N THR A 203 7.77 0.37 -12.28
CA THR A 203 7.13 0.24 -10.95
C THR A 203 7.49 1.40 -10.06
N TYR A 204 8.75 1.84 -10.06
CA TYR A 204 9.20 3.02 -9.33
C TYR A 204 8.49 4.30 -9.82
N GLU A 205 8.41 4.51 -11.13
CA GLU A 205 7.73 5.67 -11.75
C GLU A 205 6.22 5.68 -11.40
N ASN A 206 5.56 4.53 -11.51
CA ASN A 206 4.16 4.35 -11.12
C ASN A 206 3.94 4.58 -9.63
N PHE A 207 4.88 4.13 -8.79
CA PHE A 207 4.83 4.35 -7.34
C PHE A 207 4.85 5.85 -7.00
N LEU A 208 5.70 6.64 -7.66
CA LEU A 208 5.73 8.09 -7.49
C LEU A 208 4.42 8.74 -7.92
N THR A 209 3.92 8.40 -9.10
CA THR A 209 2.67 8.96 -9.65
C THR A 209 1.46 8.63 -8.77
N LYS A 210 1.34 7.38 -8.36
CA LYS A 210 0.24 6.92 -7.50
C LYS A 210 0.20 7.61 -6.14
N ASN A 211 1.35 7.99 -5.60
CA ASN A 211 1.48 8.59 -4.28
C ASN A 211 1.78 10.11 -4.35
N GLU A 212 1.70 10.73 -5.52
CA GLU A 212 2.10 12.13 -5.74
C GLU A 212 1.38 13.11 -4.80
N GLU A 213 0.08 12.99 -4.66
CA GLU A 213 -0.73 13.83 -3.77
C GLU A 213 -0.29 13.68 -2.30
N THR A 214 -0.09 12.43 -1.85
CA THR A 214 0.39 12.11 -0.51
C THR A 214 1.78 12.70 -0.27
N PHE A 215 2.70 12.52 -1.22
CA PHE A 215 4.07 13.03 -1.12
C PHE A 215 4.13 14.54 -1.14
N ASN A 216 3.29 15.20 -1.93
CA ASN A 216 3.16 16.66 -1.97
C ASN A 216 2.60 17.19 -0.65
N THR A 217 1.55 16.58 -0.11
CA THR A 217 0.92 16.96 1.16
C THR A 217 1.90 16.82 2.33
N ILE A 218 2.67 15.74 2.37
CA ILE A 218 3.67 15.50 3.41
C ILE A 218 4.96 16.32 3.13
N GLY A 219 5.13 16.84 1.89
CA GLY A 219 6.28 17.64 1.46
C GLY A 219 7.54 16.81 1.23
N VAL A 220 7.42 15.55 0.78
CA VAL A 220 8.57 14.69 0.40
C VAL A 220 9.20 15.16 -0.90
N THR A 221 8.39 15.64 -1.85
CA THR A 221 8.82 16.07 -3.19
C THR A 221 9.42 17.48 -3.23
N LYS A 222 9.22 18.28 -2.17
CA LYS A 222 9.80 19.63 -2.11
C LYS A 222 11.32 19.54 -1.93
N THR A 223 12.04 20.17 -2.86
CA THR A 223 13.51 20.27 -2.88
C THR A 223 14.06 21.26 -1.84
N GLU A 224 13.20 21.87 -1.05
CA GLU A 224 13.61 22.82 -0.02
C GLU A 224 14.41 22.11 1.08
N LYS A 225 15.61 22.60 1.35
CA LYS A 225 16.37 22.18 2.52
C LYS A 225 15.66 22.72 3.76
N ILE A 226 14.92 21.85 4.44
CA ILE A 226 14.23 22.19 5.69
C ILE A 226 15.18 21.90 6.85
N ILE A 227 15.37 22.89 7.72
CA ILE A 227 16.02 22.69 9.02
C ILE A 227 14.91 22.54 10.05
N GLU A 228 14.80 21.36 10.65
CA GLU A 228 13.87 21.10 11.74
C GLU A 228 14.54 21.46 13.06
N ALA A 229 13.94 22.34 13.83
CA ALA A 229 14.33 22.66 15.20
C ALA A 229 13.14 22.43 16.14
N LYS A 230 13.40 22.01 17.37
CA LYS A 230 12.33 21.96 18.37
C LYS A 230 11.89 23.38 18.72
N TYR A 231 10.61 23.56 18.91
CA TYR A 231 10.03 24.87 19.26
C TYR A 231 10.66 25.42 20.56
N ASP A 232 10.87 24.55 21.57
CA ASP A 232 11.47 24.94 22.84
C ASP A 232 12.93 25.41 22.69
N ASP A 233 13.71 24.77 21.82
CA ASP A 233 15.09 25.16 21.53
C ASP A 233 15.13 26.53 20.84
N ALA A 234 14.18 26.81 19.95
CA ALA A 234 14.04 28.11 19.30
C ALA A 234 13.65 29.22 20.30
N LEU A 235 12.75 28.93 21.25
CA LEU A 235 12.38 29.85 22.34
C LEU A 235 13.56 30.16 23.26
N GLU A 236 14.32 29.12 23.66
CA GLU A 236 15.53 29.28 24.47
C GLU A 236 16.54 30.19 23.74
N PHE A 237 16.73 29.94 22.44
CA PHE A 237 17.62 30.76 21.61
C PHE A 237 17.12 32.22 21.52
N LEU A 238 15.82 32.45 21.33
CA LEU A 238 15.23 33.78 21.35
C LEU A 238 15.49 34.50 22.69
N THR A 239 15.40 33.79 23.80
CA THR A 239 15.69 34.32 25.13
C THR A 239 17.14 34.80 25.23
N LYS A 240 18.09 34.02 24.69
CA LYS A 240 19.50 34.43 24.58
C LYS A 240 19.69 35.63 23.68
N LEU A 241 18.98 35.70 22.54
CA LEU A 241 18.98 36.88 21.64
C LEU A 241 18.44 38.12 22.35
N ASN A 242 17.39 38.00 23.17
CA ASN A 242 16.81 39.15 23.89
C ASN A 242 17.79 39.75 24.90
N ASN A 243 18.66 38.95 25.48
CA ASN A 243 19.70 39.36 26.44
C ASN A 243 20.99 39.85 25.74
N SER A 244 21.01 39.90 24.41
CA SER A 244 22.16 40.33 23.62
C SER A 244 21.95 41.74 23.03
N SER A 245 23.04 42.36 22.55
CA SER A 245 23.03 43.68 21.88
C SER A 245 22.53 43.64 20.43
N ILE A 246 21.85 42.57 20.02
CA ILE A 246 21.31 42.39 18.68
C ILE A 246 20.13 43.35 18.44
N SER A 247 19.97 43.81 17.20
CA SER A 247 18.90 44.73 16.82
C SER A 247 17.50 44.16 17.05
N SER A 248 16.54 44.99 17.37
CA SER A 248 15.13 44.57 17.53
C SER A 248 14.58 43.93 16.25
N ASP A 249 15.01 44.47 15.08
CA ASP A 249 14.60 43.94 13.78
C ASP A 249 15.06 42.48 13.56
N THR A 250 16.31 42.17 13.89
CA THR A 250 16.82 40.76 13.80
C THR A 250 16.07 39.82 14.72
N LYS A 251 15.68 40.30 15.92
CA LYS A 251 14.90 39.48 16.86
C LYS A 251 13.49 39.20 16.31
N GLU A 252 12.87 40.17 15.67
CA GLU A 252 11.55 40.00 15.07
C GLU A 252 11.62 39.09 13.84
N GLN A 253 12.64 39.25 12.99
CA GLN A 253 12.87 38.32 11.87
C GLN A 253 13.07 36.85 12.34
N PHE A 254 13.78 36.67 13.46
CA PHE A 254 13.92 35.33 14.03
C PHE A 254 12.55 34.73 14.44
N LYS A 255 11.70 35.52 15.10
CA LYS A 255 10.34 35.09 15.46
C LYS A 255 9.51 34.77 14.23
N ASP A 256 9.56 35.64 13.21
CA ASP A 256 8.82 35.45 11.97
C ASP A 256 9.22 34.16 11.26
N ILE A 257 10.50 33.79 11.25
CA ILE A 257 11.00 32.62 10.54
C ILE A 257 10.74 31.34 11.34
N PHE A 258 11.03 31.34 12.66
CA PHE A 258 11.11 30.09 13.44
C PHE A 258 9.96 29.86 14.41
N LEU A 259 9.21 30.89 14.81
CA LEU A 259 8.18 30.79 15.84
C LEU A 259 6.77 31.14 15.35
N LYS A 260 6.63 31.77 14.20
CA LYS A 260 5.33 32.11 13.62
C LYS A 260 4.99 31.16 12.48
N GLU A 261 3.73 30.78 12.37
CA GLU A 261 3.20 29.96 11.28
C GLU A 261 2.39 30.80 10.30
N SER A 262 2.23 30.29 9.06
CA SER A 262 1.33 30.87 8.07
C SER A 262 -0.11 30.87 8.59
N ALA A 263 -0.79 32.01 8.52
CA ALA A 263 -2.20 32.11 8.89
C ALA A 263 -3.07 31.16 8.06
N GLN A 264 -2.76 30.98 6.77
CA GLN A 264 -3.46 30.01 5.91
C GLN A 264 -3.27 28.59 6.40
N SER A 265 -2.05 28.19 6.83
CA SER A 265 -1.78 26.89 7.41
C SER A 265 -2.61 26.65 8.66
N VAL A 266 -2.60 27.59 9.59
CA VAL A 266 -3.36 27.51 10.85
C VAL A 266 -4.87 27.43 10.60
N LEU A 267 -5.38 28.14 9.59
CA LEU A 267 -6.80 28.16 9.26
C LEU A 267 -7.24 26.97 8.41
N SER A 268 -6.33 26.28 7.73
CA SER A 268 -6.66 25.15 6.83
C SER A 268 -7.35 23.98 7.54
N ILE A 269 -7.11 23.80 8.84
CA ILE A 269 -7.75 22.77 9.66
C ILE A 269 -9.29 22.89 9.66
N TYR A 270 -9.82 24.09 9.43
CA TYR A 270 -11.27 24.30 9.40
C TYR A 270 -11.93 23.74 8.12
N ASN A 271 -11.18 23.46 7.05
CA ASN A 271 -11.71 22.78 5.87
C ASN A 271 -12.18 21.37 6.21
N GLU A 272 -11.35 20.59 6.90
CA GLU A 272 -11.69 19.23 7.31
C GLU A 272 -12.83 19.22 8.34
N LEU A 273 -12.76 20.14 9.30
CA LEU A 273 -13.80 20.28 10.32
C LEU A 273 -15.16 20.59 9.69
N THR A 274 -15.23 21.60 8.81
CA THR A 274 -16.47 22.02 8.16
C THR A 274 -17.02 20.93 7.24
N ALA A 275 -16.16 20.27 6.47
CA ALA A 275 -16.56 19.13 5.63
C ALA A 275 -17.15 17.98 6.47
N SER A 276 -16.52 17.67 7.62
CA SER A 276 -17.02 16.63 8.54
C SER A 276 -18.37 16.98 9.16
N ILE A 277 -18.58 18.26 9.53
CA ILE A 277 -19.86 18.71 10.11
C ILE A 277 -20.97 18.69 9.04
N ALA A 278 -20.67 19.21 7.83
CA ALA A 278 -21.61 19.24 6.72
C ALA A 278 -22.07 17.83 6.30
N ALA A 279 -21.12 16.90 6.19
CA ALA A 279 -21.42 15.50 5.84
C ALA A 279 -22.34 14.81 6.86
N LYS A 280 -22.23 15.14 8.17
CA LYS A 280 -23.12 14.61 9.23
C LYS A 280 -24.54 15.16 9.16
N GLN A 281 -24.78 16.21 8.41
CA GLN A 281 -26.06 16.91 8.28
C GLN A 281 -26.61 16.84 6.86
N ASP A 282 -26.08 15.96 6.04
CA ASP A 282 -26.44 15.79 4.62
C ASP A 282 -26.37 17.09 3.81
N LYS A 283 -25.45 17.99 4.19
CA LYS A 283 -25.21 19.28 3.53
C LYS A 283 -23.98 19.23 2.65
N ILE A 284 -24.04 19.87 1.49
CA ILE A 284 -22.93 19.97 0.53
C ILE A 284 -22.32 21.36 0.63
N ILE A 285 -21.01 21.40 0.90
CA ILE A 285 -20.20 22.63 0.95
C ILE A 285 -19.01 22.51 0.00
N THR A 286 -18.51 23.66 -0.45
CA THR A 286 -17.19 23.76 -1.11
C THR A 286 -16.11 24.04 -0.05
N PRO A 287 -14.85 23.63 -0.30
CA PRO A 287 -13.75 23.98 0.60
C PRO A 287 -13.67 25.50 0.84
N ILE A 288 -13.31 25.87 2.08
CA ILE A 288 -13.13 27.28 2.45
C ILE A 288 -11.94 27.82 1.65
N LYS A 289 -12.16 28.92 0.95
CA LYS A 289 -11.11 29.61 0.19
C LYS A 289 -10.57 30.76 1.04
N PHE A 290 -9.30 30.69 1.40
CA PHE A 290 -8.59 31.78 2.06
C PHE A 290 -8.02 32.70 0.99
N THR A 291 -8.25 34.05 1.14
CA THR A 291 -7.76 35.07 0.19
C THR A 291 -7.10 36.18 0.97
N GLY A 292 -6.06 36.75 0.42
CA GLY A 292 -5.25 37.83 1.03
C GLY A 292 -3.78 37.44 1.16
N ASP A 293 -3.00 38.31 1.78
CA ASP A 293 -1.60 38.05 2.05
C ASP A 293 -1.45 36.98 3.13
N ASP A 294 -0.46 36.07 2.96
CA ASP A 294 -0.16 35.06 3.94
C ASP A 294 0.61 35.63 5.14
N LEU A 295 -0.14 36.11 6.09
CA LEU A 295 0.41 36.66 7.34
C LEU A 295 0.98 35.54 8.20
N ARG A 296 2.11 35.78 8.83
CA ARG A 296 2.68 34.87 9.84
C ARG A 296 2.16 35.24 11.22
N VAL A 297 1.60 34.24 11.92
CA VAL A 297 0.95 34.44 13.22
C VAL A 297 1.63 33.58 14.28
N ASP A 298 1.72 34.13 15.48
CA ASP A 298 2.13 33.35 16.65
C ASP A 298 0.96 32.49 17.11
N THR A 299 1.15 31.17 17.03
CA THR A 299 0.11 30.18 17.36
C THR A 299 -0.34 30.24 18.82
N SER A 300 0.49 30.75 19.73
CA SER A 300 0.12 30.91 21.13
C SER A 300 -1.01 31.93 21.34
N TYR A 301 -1.00 33.00 20.56
CA TYR A 301 -2.08 34.02 20.56
C TYR A 301 -3.30 33.54 19.76
N PHE A 302 -3.12 32.64 18.81
CA PHE A 302 -4.22 32.16 17.96
C PHE A 302 -5.08 31.08 18.61
N LYS A 303 -4.54 30.32 19.57
CA LYS A 303 -5.27 29.24 20.28
C LYS A 303 -6.61 29.68 20.89
N PRO A 304 -6.74 30.81 21.59
CA PRO A 304 -8.02 31.27 22.13
C PRO A 304 -9.04 31.61 21.03
N VAL A 305 -8.59 32.16 19.90
CA VAL A 305 -9.43 32.50 18.74
C VAL A 305 -9.91 31.25 18.03
N SER A 306 -9.07 30.23 17.98
CA SER A 306 -9.36 28.94 17.34
C SER A 306 -10.64 28.29 17.88
N SER A 307 -10.86 28.26 19.19
CA SER A 307 -12.06 27.70 19.78
C SER A 307 -13.33 28.45 19.36
N THR A 308 -13.24 29.77 19.27
CA THR A 308 -14.36 30.63 18.82
C THR A 308 -14.69 30.39 17.35
N LEU A 309 -13.66 30.22 16.50
CA LEU A 309 -13.84 29.93 15.07
C LEU A 309 -14.53 28.56 14.86
N VAL A 310 -14.22 27.55 15.66
CA VAL A 310 -14.95 26.25 15.61
C VAL A 310 -16.46 26.47 15.79
N HIS A 311 -16.86 27.26 16.79
CA HIS A 311 -18.25 27.59 17.02
C HIS A 311 -18.87 28.40 15.88
N ALA A 312 -18.13 29.38 15.35
CA ALA A 312 -18.59 30.20 14.22
C ALA A 312 -18.85 29.33 12.98
N PHE A 313 -17.90 28.47 12.59
CA PHE A 313 -18.06 27.59 11.44
C PHE A 313 -19.18 26.57 11.64
N ARG A 314 -19.33 26.03 12.85
CA ARG A 314 -20.47 25.16 13.16
C ARG A 314 -21.79 25.87 12.96
N ASN A 315 -21.95 27.07 13.51
CA ASN A 315 -23.17 27.86 13.37
C ASN A 315 -23.49 28.19 11.90
N ILE A 316 -22.45 28.50 11.09
CA ILE A 316 -22.63 28.72 9.65
C ILE A 316 -23.19 27.47 8.97
N ILE A 317 -22.69 26.29 9.31
CA ILE A 317 -23.16 25.05 8.70
C ILE A 317 -24.55 24.70 9.24
N ASP A 318 -24.76 24.81 10.56
CA ASP A 318 -26.02 24.42 11.20
C ASP A 318 -27.19 25.29 10.70
N HIS A 319 -26.99 26.59 10.58
CA HIS A 319 -28.06 27.56 10.34
C HIS A 319 -27.91 28.35 9.02
N GLY A 320 -26.71 28.44 8.46
CA GLY A 320 -26.44 29.26 7.27
C GLY A 320 -26.46 28.50 5.95
N ILE A 321 -26.45 27.16 5.98
CA ILE A 321 -26.40 26.31 4.78
C ILE A 321 -27.62 25.39 4.76
N GLU A 322 -28.37 25.42 3.67
CA GLU A 322 -29.52 24.55 3.43
C GLU A 322 -29.07 23.17 2.93
N THR A 323 -29.94 22.16 3.13
CA THR A 323 -29.74 20.84 2.51
C THR A 323 -29.97 20.92 1.00
N PRO A 324 -29.42 19.99 0.19
CA PRO A 324 -29.67 19.97 -1.26
C PRO A 324 -31.16 19.91 -1.63
N GLU A 325 -31.98 19.29 -0.76
CA GLU A 325 -33.41 19.15 -0.97
C GLU A 325 -34.20 20.46 -0.76
N THR A 326 -33.65 21.40 0.03
CA THR A 326 -34.29 22.71 0.32
C THR A 326 -33.74 23.82 -0.56
N ARG A 327 -32.68 23.57 -1.28
CA ARG A 327 -31.99 24.48 -2.20
C ARG A 327 -32.53 24.34 -3.63
#